data_ee937f448174239073b9e839e9e22366
#
_entry.id   ee937f448174239073b9e839e9e22366
#
_cell.length_a   1.000
_cell.length_b   1.000
_cell.length_c   1.000
_cell.angle_alpha   90.00
_cell.angle_beta   90.00
_cell.angle_gamma   90.00
#
_symmetry.space_group_name_H-M   'P 1'
#
loop_
_entity.id
_entity.type
_entity.pdbx_description
1 polymer ?
#
loop_
_entity_poly.entity_id
_entity_poly.type
_entity_poly.pdbx_seq_one_letter_code
_entity_poly.pdbx_strand_id
1 'polypeptide(L)'
;MEKFKLTDVELWYNDFKALKNISMDIHANEITAFIGPSGCGKSTLLKSLNRMNDLVEGCKIKGSLLLDNEDIYGNMDINLLRKRVGMVFQKPNPFPMSVYDNIAFGPRTHGIKSKYKLDEIVEKALRDAAIWDEVKDRLKKSALG
;
A
#
# COMPACT_ATOMS: atom_id res chain seq x y z
N MET A 1 -19.02 -8.51 1.93
CA MET A 1 -18.99 -7.04 1.86
C MET A 1 -17.82 -6.60 1.00
N GLU A 2 -18.09 -5.82 0.00
CA GLU A 2 -17.07 -5.34 -0.93
C GLU A 2 -16.21 -4.26 -0.27
N LYS A 3 -14.90 -4.41 -0.32
CA LYS A 3 -13.95 -3.41 0.14
C LYS A 3 -13.53 -2.50 -1.02
N PHE A 4 -13.12 -3.11 -2.13
CA PHE A 4 -12.87 -2.41 -3.38
C PHE A 4 -13.86 -2.84 -4.45
N LYS A 5 -14.34 -1.89 -5.22
CA LYS A 5 -15.15 -2.16 -6.41
C LYS A 5 -14.54 -1.48 -7.61
N LEU A 6 -14.15 -2.28 -8.59
CA LEU A 6 -13.60 -1.80 -9.85
C LEU A 6 -14.64 -2.00 -10.94
N THR A 7 -14.88 -0.94 -11.73
CA THR A 7 -15.80 -0.99 -12.85
C THR A 7 -15.13 -0.38 -14.08
N ASP A 8 -14.95 -1.17 -15.13
CA ASP A 8 -14.38 -0.78 -16.42
C ASP A 8 -13.06 0.01 -16.26
N VAL A 9 -12.19 -0.45 -15.39
CA VAL A 9 -10.90 0.21 -15.13
C VAL A 9 -9.95 -0.03 -16.30
N GLU A 10 -9.46 1.06 -16.87
CA GLU A 10 -8.45 1.07 -17.93
C GLU A 10 -7.29 1.96 -17.50
N LEU A 11 -6.08 1.55 -17.82
CA LEU A 11 -4.88 2.30 -17.46
C LEU A 11 -3.87 2.28 -18.60
N TRP A 12 -3.29 3.43 -18.87
CA TRP A 12 -2.24 3.61 -19.89
C TRP A 12 -0.97 4.16 -19.26
N TYR A 13 0.16 3.67 -19.74
CA TYR A 13 1.46 4.31 -19.58
C TYR A 13 1.81 4.93 -20.94
N ASN A 14 1.64 6.25 -21.09
CA ASN A 14 1.67 6.94 -22.38
C ASN A 14 0.67 6.29 -23.36
N ASP A 15 1.14 5.67 -24.43
CA ASP A 15 0.28 5.02 -25.43
C ASP A 15 0.05 3.53 -25.15
N PHE A 16 0.72 2.97 -24.16
CA PHE A 16 0.60 1.56 -23.82
C PHE A 16 -0.55 1.32 -22.83
N LYS A 17 -1.56 0.57 -23.27
CA LYS A 17 -2.70 0.20 -22.43
C LYS A 17 -2.34 -1.00 -21.56
N ALA A 18 -2.06 -0.74 -20.29
CA ALA A 18 -1.64 -1.76 -19.33
C ALA A 18 -2.81 -2.52 -18.69
N LEU A 19 -3.94 -1.86 -18.46
CA LEU A 19 -5.16 -2.47 -17.93
C LEU A 19 -6.30 -2.28 -18.93
N LYS A 20 -7.03 -3.37 -19.21
CA LYS A 20 -8.08 -3.41 -20.24
C LYS A 20 -9.40 -3.84 -19.59
N ASN A 21 -10.28 -2.88 -19.36
CA ASN A 21 -11.65 -3.10 -18.88
C ASN A 21 -11.72 -4.07 -17.69
N ILE A 22 -11.02 -3.72 -16.61
CA ILE A 22 -11.02 -4.53 -15.40
C ILE A 22 -12.25 -4.19 -14.55
N SER A 23 -13.10 -5.18 -14.36
CA SER A 23 -14.26 -5.08 -13.45
C SER A 23 -14.19 -6.24 -12.47
N MET A 24 -14.11 -5.92 -11.18
CA MET A 24 -14.04 -6.94 -10.14
C MET A 24 -14.33 -6.32 -8.78
N ASP A 25 -14.69 -7.19 -7.83
CA ASP A 25 -14.86 -6.82 -6.44
C ASP A 25 -13.81 -7.51 -5.58
N ILE A 26 -13.27 -6.78 -4.62
CA ILE A 26 -12.36 -7.33 -3.61
C ILE A 26 -13.08 -7.22 -2.26
N HIS A 27 -13.31 -8.36 -1.62
CA HIS A 27 -14.09 -8.42 -0.39
C HIS A 27 -13.25 -8.08 0.85
N ALA A 28 -13.92 -7.52 1.85
CA ALA A 28 -13.30 -7.21 3.13
C ALA A 28 -12.97 -8.50 3.89
N ASN A 29 -11.89 -8.44 4.66
CA ASN A 29 -11.45 -9.51 5.55
C ASN A 29 -11.13 -10.83 4.85
N GLU A 30 -10.74 -10.75 3.58
CA GLU A 30 -10.37 -11.91 2.77
C GLU A 30 -9.01 -11.66 2.11
N ILE A 31 -8.32 -12.74 1.79
CA ILE A 31 -7.10 -12.70 0.98
C ILE A 31 -7.48 -12.96 -0.47
N THR A 32 -7.24 -11.99 -1.32
CA THR A 32 -7.48 -12.10 -2.76
C THR A 32 -6.13 -12.17 -3.48
N ALA A 33 -5.93 -13.19 -4.30
CA ALA A 33 -4.71 -13.36 -5.08
C ALA A 33 -4.94 -13.06 -6.55
N PHE A 34 -4.04 -12.28 -7.16
CA PHE A 34 -4.03 -12.04 -8.59
C PHE A 34 -3.03 -13.00 -9.24
N ILE A 35 -3.50 -13.84 -10.14
CA ILE A 35 -2.70 -14.87 -10.79
C ILE A 35 -2.69 -14.60 -12.30
N GLY A 36 -1.53 -14.71 -12.91
CA GLY A 36 -1.37 -14.54 -14.35
C GLY A 36 0.11 -14.50 -14.74
N PRO A 37 0.40 -14.56 -16.06
CA PRO A 37 1.78 -14.50 -16.53
C PRO A 37 2.42 -13.13 -16.31
N SER A 38 3.75 -13.08 -16.37
CA SER A 38 4.48 -11.82 -16.31
C SER A 38 3.99 -10.85 -17.39
N GLY A 39 3.86 -9.57 -17.02
CA GLY A 39 3.45 -8.52 -17.96
C GLY A 39 1.95 -8.44 -18.22
N CYS A 40 1.11 -9.19 -17.50
CA CYS A 40 -0.34 -9.13 -17.69
C CYS A 40 -1.03 -8.01 -16.91
N GLY A 41 -0.28 -7.21 -16.12
CA GLY A 41 -0.82 -6.06 -15.41
C GLY A 41 -1.12 -6.26 -13.92
N LYS A 42 -0.72 -7.37 -13.31
CA LYS A 42 -0.97 -7.62 -11.88
C LYS A 42 -0.41 -6.52 -10.98
N SER A 43 0.86 -6.18 -11.16
CA SER A 43 1.51 -5.13 -10.38
C SER A 43 0.92 -3.76 -10.65
N THR A 44 0.55 -3.49 -11.91
CA THR A 44 -0.12 -2.26 -12.30
C THR A 44 -1.45 -2.10 -11.58
N LEU A 45 -2.24 -3.18 -11.53
CA LEU A 45 -3.52 -3.17 -10.83
C LEU A 45 -3.33 -2.93 -9.33
N LEU A 46 -2.40 -3.63 -8.70
CA LEU A 46 -2.10 -3.43 -7.28
C LEU A 46 -1.70 -1.97 -6.97
N LYS A 47 -0.83 -1.39 -7.79
CA LYS A 47 -0.39 0.00 -7.62
C LYS A 47 -1.51 1.01 -7.87
N SER A 48 -2.55 0.64 -8.57
CA SER A 48 -3.72 1.50 -8.79
C SER A 48 -4.59 1.62 -7.54
N LEU A 49 -4.60 0.60 -6.68
CA LEU A 49 -5.47 0.57 -5.49
C LEU A 49 -5.08 1.61 -4.43
N ASN A 50 -3.85 2.07 -4.43
CA ASN A 50 -3.39 3.15 -3.54
C ASN A 50 -2.76 4.32 -4.30
N ARG A 51 -3.01 4.41 -5.60
CA ARG A 51 -2.55 5.46 -6.48
C ARG A 51 -1.03 5.61 -6.59
N MET A 52 -0.28 4.55 -6.34
CA MET A 52 1.17 4.58 -6.55
C MET A 52 1.54 4.79 -8.02
N ASN A 53 0.65 4.45 -8.96
CA ASN A 53 0.84 4.73 -10.38
C ASN A 53 0.83 6.22 -10.71
N ASP A 54 0.31 7.08 -9.84
CA ASP A 54 0.38 8.54 -10.03
C ASP A 54 1.83 9.05 -10.08
N LEU A 55 2.77 8.29 -9.50
CA LEU A 55 4.19 8.62 -9.50
C LEU A 55 4.87 8.30 -10.84
N VAL A 56 4.20 7.58 -11.71
CA VAL A 56 4.71 7.23 -13.04
C VAL A 56 4.27 8.31 -14.04
N GLU A 57 5.23 8.99 -14.66
CA GLU A 57 4.94 10.00 -15.66
C GLU A 57 4.19 9.38 -16.84
N GLY A 58 3.16 10.08 -17.33
CA GLY A 58 2.34 9.62 -18.45
C GLY A 58 1.30 8.57 -18.10
N CYS A 59 1.11 8.25 -16.82
CA CYS A 59 0.08 7.33 -16.39
C CYS A 59 -1.29 7.99 -16.42
N LYS A 60 -2.25 7.34 -17.11
CA LYS A 60 -3.65 7.77 -17.17
C LYS A 60 -4.55 6.61 -16.81
N ILE A 61 -5.59 6.89 -16.03
CA ILE A 61 -6.56 5.88 -15.63
C ILE A 61 -7.97 6.35 -15.95
N LYS A 62 -8.83 5.41 -16.36
CA LYS A 62 -10.27 5.62 -16.58
C LYS A 62 -11.04 4.51 -15.89
N GLY A 63 -12.33 4.73 -15.71
CA GLY A 63 -13.21 3.81 -15.03
C GLY A 63 -13.44 4.21 -13.58
N SER A 64 -14.10 3.34 -12.83
CA SER A 64 -14.46 3.60 -11.44
C SER A 64 -13.69 2.66 -10.52
N LEU A 65 -13.01 3.21 -9.53
CA LEU A 65 -12.32 2.46 -8.50
C LEU A 65 -12.72 2.99 -7.13
N LEU A 66 -13.56 2.24 -6.44
CA LEU A 66 -14.15 2.63 -5.17
C LEU A 66 -13.52 1.85 -4.02
N LEU A 67 -13.21 2.54 -2.93
CA LEU A 67 -12.83 1.97 -1.66
C LEU A 67 -13.90 2.36 -0.64
N ASP A 68 -14.58 1.37 -0.06
CA ASP A 68 -15.72 1.60 0.84
C ASP A 68 -16.73 2.58 0.22
N ASN A 69 -17.04 2.40 -1.07
CA ASN A 69 -17.96 3.23 -1.86
C ASN A 69 -17.50 4.66 -2.14
N GLU A 70 -16.25 5.01 -1.83
CA GLU A 70 -15.68 6.31 -2.16
C GLU A 70 -14.69 6.19 -3.33
N ASP A 71 -14.81 7.09 -4.31
CA ASP A 71 -13.91 7.12 -5.46
C ASP A 71 -12.50 7.55 -5.02
N ILE A 72 -11.54 6.64 -5.15
CA ILE A 72 -10.16 6.94 -4.75
C ILE A 72 -9.44 7.89 -5.71
N TYR A 73 -9.95 8.07 -6.93
CA TYR A 73 -9.44 9.04 -7.90
C TYR A 73 -10.26 10.33 -7.93
N GLY A 74 -11.26 10.46 -7.06
CA GLY A 74 -12.06 11.67 -6.89
C GLY A 74 -11.46 12.61 -5.85
N ASN A 75 -12.29 13.01 -4.88
CA ASN A 75 -11.91 13.99 -3.86
C ASN A 75 -11.22 13.39 -2.63
N MET A 76 -10.93 12.10 -2.64
CA MET A 76 -10.26 11.45 -1.50
C MET A 76 -8.83 11.98 -1.34
N ASP A 77 -8.47 12.36 -0.11
CA ASP A 77 -7.11 12.75 0.23
C ASP A 77 -6.17 11.56 -0.01
N ILE A 78 -5.15 11.78 -0.84
CA ILE A 78 -4.19 10.73 -1.21
C ILE A 78 -3.39 10.22 -0.01
N ASN A 79 -3.10 11.08 0.96
CA ASN A 79 -2.40 10.66 2.19
C ASN A 79 -3.29 9.78 3.06
N LEU A 80 -4.57 10.11 3.14
CA LEU A 80 -5.56 9.27 3.85
C LEU A 80 -5.71 7.92 3.15
N LEU A 81 -5.79 7.92 1.82
CA LEU A 81 -5.86 6.67 1.05
C LEU A 81 -4.66 5.76 1.35
N ARG A 82 -3.45 6.31 1.30
CA ARG A 82 -2.22 5.53 1.53
C ARG A 82 -2.05 5.09 2.97
N LYS A 83 -2.69 5.78 3.92
CA LYS A 83 -2.78 5.32 5.30
C LYS A 83 -3.69 4.10 5.42
N ARG A 84 -4.79 4.10 4.66
CA ARG A 84 -5.78 3.00 4.67
C ARG A 84 -5.33 1.80 3.85
N VAL A 85 -4.56 2.02 2.79
CA VAL A 85 -4.13 0.97 1.85
C VAL A 85 -2.61 0.93 1.81
N GLY A 86 -2.05 0.10 2.66
CA GLY A 86 -0.60 -0.14 2.70
C GLY A 86 -0.14 -0.98 1.52
N MET A 87 1.15 -0.91 1.20
CA MET A 87 1.76 -1.70 0.14
C MET A 87 3.09 -2.28 0.60
N VAL A 88 3.28 -3.56 0.32
CA VAL A 88 4.56 -4.24 0.51
C VAL A 88 5.20 -4.41 -0.86
N PHE A 89 6.40 -3.83 -1.02
CA PHE A 89 7.11 -3.89 -2.30
C PHE A 89 7.88 -5.20 -2.45
N GLN A 90 8.10 -5.61 -3.69
CA GLN A 90 8.83 -6.83 -4.02
C GLN A 90 10.28 -6.78 -3.52
N LYS A 91 10.91 -5.61 -3.58
CA LYS A 91 12.26 -5.39 -3.05
C LYS A 91 12.19 -4.65 -1.72
N PRO A 92 12.91 -5.10 -0.68
CA PRO A 92 13.02 -4.35 0.56
C PRO A 92 13.55 -2.94 0.30
N ASN A 93 12.93 -1.94 0.90
CA ASN A 93 13.33 -0.56 0.72
C ASN A 93 13.20 0.23 2.04
N PRO A 94 13.93 -0.18 3.09
CA PRO A 94 13.89 0.57 4.34
C PRO A 94 14.64 1.90 4.20
N PHE A 95 14.26 2.87 5.01
CA PHE A 95 14.99 4.12 5.12
C PHE A 95 16.31 3.90 5.86
N PRO A 96 17.33 4.76 5.62
CA PRO A 96 18.62 4.68 6.30
C PRO A 96 18.52 5.20 7.74
N MET A 97 17.77 4.51 8.56
CA MET A 97 17.54 4.80 9.96
C MET A 97 17.32 3.48 10.72
N SER A 98 17.11 3.53 12.03
CA SER A 98 16.91 2.35 12.83
C SER A 98 15.67 1.55 12.41
N VAL A 99 15.61 0.28 12.82
CA VAL A 99 14.40 -0.53 12.65
C VAL A 99 13.21 0.16 13.31
N TYR A 100 13.40 0.65 14.54
CA TYR A 100 12.36 1.36 15.27
C TYR A 100 11.84 2.57 14.49
N ASP A 101 12.75 3.44 14.02
CA ASP A 101 12.37 4.66 13.31
C ASP A 101 11.69 4.39 11.98
N ASN A 102 12.08 3.32 11.28
CA ASN A 102 11.38 2.91 10.07
C ASN A 102 9.90 2.60 10.34
N ILE A 103 9.62 1.86 11.41
CA ILE A 103 8.25 1.47 11.75
C ILE A 103 7.48 2.66 12.32
N ALA A 104 8.11 3.47 13.14
CA ALA A 104 7.49 4.64 13.76
C ALA A 104 7.30 5.81 12.78
N PHE A 105 7.94 5.79 11.62
CA PHE A 105 7.89 6.88 10.65
C PHE A 105 6.46 7.24 10.23
N GLY A 106 5.66 6.25 9.84
CA GLY A 106 4.27 6.45 9.45
C GLY A 106 3.44 7.06 10.58
N PRO A 107 3.37 6.43 11.76
CA PRO A 107 2.65 6.97 12.91
C PRO A 107 3.08 8.38 13.31
N ARG A 108 4.38 8.67 13.30
CA ARG A 108 4.88 10.04 13.57
C ARG A 108 4.40 11.04 12.53
N THR A 109 4.44 10.67 11.27
CA THR A 109 3.97 11.51 10.17
C THR A 109 2.47 11.81 10.31
N HIS A 110 1.71 10.89 10.88
CA HIS A 110 0.29 11.06 11.14
C HIS A 110 -0.02 11.69 12.51
N GLY A 111 0.99 12.25 13.19
CA GLY A 111 0.80 13.08 14.37
C GLY A 111 0.95 12.39 15.71
N ILE A 112 1.32 11.11 15.76
CA ILE A 112 1.56 10.40 17.02
C ILE A 112 2.95 10.74 17.54
N LYS A 113 3.02 11.43 18.67
CA LYS A 113 4.29 11.89 19.26
C LYS A 113 4.61 11.23 20.60
N SER A 114 3.64 10.59 21.26
CA SER A 114 3.85 9.91 22.52
C SER A 114 4.77 8.71 22.35
N LYS A 115 5.89 8.71 23.08
CA LYS A 115 6.84 7.58 23.05
C LYS A 115 6.15 6.26 23.44
N TYR A 116 5.31 6.31 24.45
CA TYR A 116 4.56 5.14 24.91
C TYR A 116 3.70 4.54 23.79
N LYS A 117 2.95 5.39 23.11
CA LYS A 117 2.10 4.94 21.99
C LYS A 117 2.92 4.42 20.82
N LEU A 118 4.04 5.07 20.51
CA LEU A 118 4.94 4.61 19.43
C LEU A 118 5.55 3.25 19.77
N ASP A 119 5.97 3.05 21.01
CA ASP A 119 6.51 1.76 21.45
C ASP A 119 5.47 0.64 21.31
N GLU A 120 4.22 0.90 21.69
CA GLU A 120 3.12 -0.06 21.51
C GLU A 120 2.88 -0.39 20.04
N ILE A 121 2.84 0.64 19.19
CA ILE A 121 2.61 0.46 17.75
C ILE A 121 3.74 -0.34 17.11
N VAL A 122 4.98 -0.02 17.44
CA VAL A 122 6.16 -0.71 16.89
C VAL A 122 6.16 -2.18 17.31
N GLU A 123 5.94 -2.46 18.58
CA GLU A 123 5.88 -3.85 19.06
C GLU A 123 4.74 -4.62 18.41
N LYS A 124 3.54 -4.02 18.39
CA LYS A 124 2.37 -4.66 17.76
C LYS A 124 2.62 -4.96 16.29
N ALA A 125 3.18 -4.00 15.55
CA ALA A 125 3.45 -4.19 14.12
C ALA A 125 4.43 -5.34 13.88
N LEU A 126 5.48 -5.44 14.69
CA LEU A 126 6.48 -6.51 14.58
C LEU A 126 5.93 -7.87 14.98
N ARG A 127 5.05 -7.92 15.99
CA ARG A 127 4.36 -9.14 16.37
C ARG A 127 3.38 -9.59 15.29
N ASP A 128 2.61 -8.67 14.74
CA ASP A 128 1.65 -8.96 13.66
C ASP A 128 2.38 -9.45 12.40
N ALA A 129 3.59 -8.96 12.15
CA ALA A 129 4.44 -9.42 11.06
C ALA A 129 5.21 -10.71 11.38
N ALA A 130 5.08 -11.24 12.61
CA ALA A 130 5.74 -12.45 13.10
C ALA A 130 7.28 -12.38 13.11
N ILE A 131 7.84 -11.20 13.31
CA ILE A 131 9.30 -11.00 13.38
C ILE A 131 9.77 -10.34 14.67
N TRP A 132 8.89 -10.18 15.66
CA TRP A 132 9.24 -9.51 16.91
C TRP A 132 10.45 -10.17 17.61
N ASP A 133 10.44 -11.49 17.74
CA ASP A 133 11.53 -12.22 18.43
C ASP A 133 12.86 -12.10 17.72
N GLU A 134 12.84 -11.92 16.40
CA GLU A 134 14.07 -11.77 15.60
C GLU A 134 14.70 -10.39 15.73
N VAL A 135 13.89 -9.34 15.94
CA VAL A 135 14.36 -7.94 15.87
C VAL A 135 14.29 -7.18 17.18
N LYS A 136 13.61 -7.70 18.20
CA LYS A 136 13.40 -6.98 19.47
C LYS A 136 14.67 -6.45 20.13
N ASP A 137 15.80 -7.17 19.96
CA ASP A 137 17.09 -6.76 20.52
C ASP A 137 17.90 -5.87 19.57
N ARG A 138 17.36 -5.54 18.40
CA ARG A 138 18.02 -4.76 17.35
C ARG A 138 17.22 -3.55 16.89
N LEU A 139 16.23 -3.12 17.66
CA LEU A 139 15.32 -2.03 17.27
C LEU A 139 16.05 -0.71 17.01
N LYS A 140 17.15 -0.45 17.72
CA LYS A 140 17.92 0.78 17.55
C LYS A 140 19.04 0.66 16.52
N LYS A 141 19.24 -0.51 15.95
CA LYS A 141 20.24 -0.73 14.89
C LYS A 141 19.68 -0.34 13.53
N SER A 142 20.58 -0.05 12.59
CA SER A 142 20.17 0.29 11.22
C SER A 142 19.36 -0.83 10.57
N ALA A 143 18.28 -0.43 9.89
CA ALA A 143 17.46 -1.36 9.12
C ALA A 143 18.16 -1.85 7.84
N LEU A 144 19.27 -1.22 7.46
CA LEU A 144 20.07 -1.61 6.29
C LEU A 144 21.12 -2.68 6.60
N GLY A 145 21.33 -2.97 7.88
CA GLY A 145 22.38 -3.91 8.34
C GLY A 145 22.01 -5.37 8.33
#